data_bb5dd92756a7f3191d8fb4e265ca4463
#
_entry.id   bb5dd92756a7f3191d8fb4e265ca4463
#
_cell.length_a   1.000
_cell.length_b   1.000
_cell.length_c   1.000
_cell.angle_alpha   90.00
_cell.angle_beta   90.00
_cell.angle_gamma   90.00
#
_symmetry.space_group_name_H-M   'P 1'
#
loop_
_entity.id
_entity.type
_entity.pdbx_description
1 polymer ?
#
loop_
_entity_poly.entity_id
_entity_poly.type
_entity_poly.pdbx_seq_one_letter_code
_entity_poly.pdbx_strand_id
1 'polypeptide(L)'
;MQQYLDFLRRILAEGEQKGDRTGTGTISVFGHQMRFDLSDGFPAVTTKKVHWPSVIHELLWFLSGDTNVSYLQENKVRIWNEWADEDGNLGPVYGKQWRKWEADDGTVIDQIENAIDLIKNNPNSRRIIVSAWNVGDLDEMALMPCHAFFQFYVNDGKLSCQPVSYTHLTLPTKA
;
A
#
# COMPACT_ATOMS: atom_id res chain seq x y z
N MET A 1 18.48 2.24 2.96
CA MET A 1 18.23 1.92 4.40
C MET A 1 18.39 3.12 5.33
N GLN A 2 19.34 4.03 5.06
CA GLN A 2 19.59 5.20 5.91
C GLN A 2 18.33 6.08 6.07
N GLN A 3 17.58 6.31 5.00
CA GLN A 3 16.32 7.07 5.00
C GLN A 3 15.31 6.55 6.04
N TYR A 4 15.18 5.21 6.16
CA TYR A 4 14.31 4.59 7.15
C TYR A 4 14.83 4.80 8.59
N LEU A 5 16.13 4.68 8.81
CA LEU A 5 16.76 4.93 10.13
C LEU A 5 16.63 6.40 10.53
N ASP A 6 16.79 7.33 9.60
CA ASP A 6 16.62 8.76 9.85
C ASP A 6 15.17 9.10 10.17
N PHE A 7 14.22 8.44 9.51
CA PHE A 7 12.80 8.57 9.85
C PHE A 7 12.52 8.07 11.28
N LEU A 8 13.05 6.92 11.68
CA LEU A 8 12.92 6.43 13.06
C LEU A 8 13.52 7.41 14.09
N ARG A 9 14.72 7.96 13.81
CA ARG A 9 15.34 8.97 14.68
C ARG A 9 14.48 10.22 14.81
N ARG A 10 13.90 10.69 13.69
CA ARG A 10 12.98 11.81 13.70
C ARG A 10 11.75 11.55 14.56
N ILE A 11 11.12 10.37 14.44
CA ILE A 11 9.98 9.99 15.27
C ILE A 11 10.34 10.01 16.76
N LEU A 12 11.51 9.49 17.14
CA LEU A 12 11.96 9.49 18.54
C LEU A 12 12.25 10.89 19.07
N ALA A 13 12.73 11.81 18.22
CA ALA A 13 13.11 13.16 18.61
C ALA A 13 11.94 14.16 18.61
N GLU A 14 11.01 14.03 17.66
CA GLU A 14 9.98 15.04 17.37
C GLU A 14 8.56 14.48 17.50
N GLY A 15 8.40 13.17 17.67
CA GLY A 15 7.11 12.51 17.64
C GLY A 15 6.26 12.78 18.88
N GLU A 16 4.97 12.91 18.67
CA GLU A 16 3.97 13.05 19.71
C GLU A 16 3.35 11.71 20.07
N GLN A 17 3.10 11.48 21.36
CA GLN A 17 2.39 10.30 21.82
C GLN A 17 0.91 10.42 21.53
N LYS A 18 0.33 9.36 20.94
CA LYS A 18 -1.10 9.23 20.68
C LYS A 18 -1.60 7.88 21.15
N GLY A 19 -2.85 7.84 21.60
CA GLY A 19 -3.55 6.59 21.81
C GLY A 19 -3.83 5.88 20.49
N ASP A 20 -3.97 4.56 20.54
CA ASP A 20 -4.42 3.74 19.43
C ASP A 20 -5.54 2.78 19.87
N ARG A 21 -6.15 2.07 18.92
CA ARG A 21 -7.24 1.12 19.20
C ARG A 21 -6.80 -0.10 20.03
N THR A 22 -5.48 -0.36 20.11
CA THR A 22 -4.91 -1.50 20.84
C THR A 22 -4.57 -1.16 22.30
N GLY A 23 -4.62 0.13 22.67
CA GLY A 23 -4.23 0.62 24.00
C GLY A 23 -2.71 0.63 24.26
N THR A 24 -1.91 0.24 23.27
CA THR A 24 -0.44 0.29 23.39
C THR A 24 0.11 1.71 23.26
N GLY A 25 -0.56 2.53 22.48
CA GLY A 25 -0.14 3.87 22.10
C GLY A 25 0.88 3.88 20.96
N THR A 26 1.04 5.04 20.36
CA THR A 26 1.99 5.27 19.27
C THR A 26 2.75 6.56 19.48
N ILE A 27 4.00 6.61 18.98
CA ILE A 27 4.73 7.86 18.81
C ILE A 27 4.75 8.14 17.31
N SER A 28 4.29 9.33 16.90
CA SER A 28 4.12 9.65 15.48
C SER A 28 4.48 11.08 15.13
N VAL A 29 4.91 11.29 13.90
CA VAL A 29 5.02 12.60 13.26
C VAL A 29 4.07 12.63 12.06
N PHE A 30 3.49 13.79 11.79
CA PHE A 30 2.64 13.98 10.61
C PHE A 30 3.49 14.37 9.40
N GLY A 31 3.39 13.59 8.34
CA GLY A 31 4.06 13.86 7.07
C GLY A 31 5.58 13.62 7.11
N HIS A 32 6.01 12.63 6.34
CA HIS A 32 7.42 12.38 6.07
C HIS A 32 7.56 11.79 4.67
N GLN A 33 8.57 12.21 3.93
CA GLN A 33 8.89 11.64 2.62
C GLN A 33 10.26 10.98 2.66
N MET A 34 10.33 9.72 2.25
CA MET A 34 11.58 9.01 1.99
C MET A 34 11.78 8.86 0.48
N ARG A 35 13.02 8.98 0.02
CA ARG A 35 13.40 8.77 -1.37
C ARG A 35 14.43 7.67 -1.47
N PHE A 36 14.21 6.75 -2.40
CA PHE A 36 15.08 5.61 -2.67
C PHE A 36 15.44 5.62 -4.15
N ASP A 37 16.72 5.56 -4.46
CA ASP A 37 17.18 5.31 -5.81
C ASP A 37 17.25 3.79 -6.01
N LEU A 38 16.41 3.26 -6.90
CA LEU A 38 16.35 1.81 -7.14
C LEU A 38 17.54 1.29 -7.92
N SER A 39 18.39 2.16 -8.51
CA SER A 39 19.67 1.76 -9.09
C SER A 39 20.67 1.29 -8.03
N ASP A 40 20.53 1.76 -6.78
CA ASP A 40 21.32 1.29 -5.63
C ASP A 40 20.85 -0.07 -5.08
N GLY A 41 19.78 -0.62 -5.65
CA GLY A 41 19.15 -1.87 -5.22
C GLY A 41 17.78 -1.67 -4.58
N PHE A 42 17.12 -2.78 -4.27
CA PHE A 42 15.79 -2.76 -3.66
C PHE A 42 15.87 -2.28 -2.20
N PRO A 43 15.07 -1.27 -1.78
CA PRO A 43 15.17 -0.64 -0.47
C PRO A 43 14.53 -1.47 0.66
N ALA A 44 14.94 -2.73 0.78
CA ALA A 44 14.46 -3.61 1.82
C ALA A 44 14.93 -3.17 3.21
N VAL A 45 14.03 -3.17 4.19
CA VAL A 45 14.41 -2.97 5.59
C VAL A 45 15.16 -4.19 6.10
N THR A 46 16.28 -3.95 6.82
CA THR A 46 17.14 -4.99 7.41
C THR A 46 17.08 -4.99 8.93
N THR A 47 16.30 -4.11 9.54
CA THR A 47 16.10 -4.02 10.99
C THR A 47 15.21 -5.13 11.55
N LYS A 48 14.50 -5.83 10.67
CA LYS A 48 13.75 -7.05 10.99
C LYS A 48 13.77 -8.02 9.81
N LYS A 49 13.51 -9.29 10.08
CA LYS A 49 13.36 -10.30 9.02
C LYS A 49 12.04 -10.08 8.27
N VAL A 50 12.13 -9.66 7.01
CA VAL A 50 10.98 -9.52 6.12
C VAL A 50 10.65 -10.88 5.50
N HIS A 51 9.38 -11.27 5.56
CA HIS A 51 8.89 -12.50 4.91
C HIS A 51 8.52 -12.20 3.45
N TRP A 52 9.51 -12.29 2.56
CA TRP A 52 9.37 -11.96 1.14
C TRP A 52 8.23 -12.67 0.41
N PRO A 53 7.95 -13.96 0.66
CA PRO A 53 6.80 -14.60 0.03
C PRO A 53 5.49 -13.86 0.30
N SER A 54 5.25 -13.36 1.53
CA SER A 54 4.05 -12.59 1.82
C SER A 54 3.98 -11.29 1.02
N VAL A 55 5.08 -10.55 0.93
CA VAL A 55 5.13 -9.28 0.18
C VAL A 55 4.85 -9.50 -1.31
N ILE A 56 5.49 -10.53 -1.90
CA ILE A 56 5.36 -10.81 -3.34
C ILE A 56 3.96 -11.32 -3.67
N HIS A 57 3.45 -12.31 -2.93
CA HIS A 57 2.14 -12.89 -3.19
C HIS A 57 1.00 -11.91 -2.90
N GLU A 58 1.13 -11.05 -1.90
CA GLU A 58 0.15 -9.98 -1.65
C GLU A 58 0.08 -9.01 -2.84
N LEU A 59 1.22 -8.55 -3.35
CA LEU A 59 1.25 -7.66 -4.51
C LEU A 59 0.67 -8.33 -5.76
N LEU A 60 1.03 -9.59 -6.03
CA LEU A 60 0.48 -10.36 -7.16
C LEU A 60 -1.02 -10.54 -7.02
N TRP A 61 -1.51 -10.80 -5.82
CA TRP A 61 -2.93 -10.93 -5.52
C TRP A 61 -3.68 -9.61 -5.75
N PHE A 62 -3.16 -8.45 -5.29
CA PHE A 62 -3.74 -7.15 -5.63
C PHE A 62 -3.79 -6.91 -7.14
N LEU A 63 -2.70 -7.22 -7.85
CA LEU A 63 -2.60 -7.02 -9.30
C LEU A 63 -3.51 -7.97 -10.11
N SER A 64 -3.90 -9.12 -9.55
CA SER A 64 -4.87 -10.00 -10.19
C SER A 64 -6.32 -9.49 -10.10
N GLY A 65 -6.58 -8.49 -9.26
CA GLY A 65 -7.92 -7.97 -9.00
C GLY A 65 -8.78 -8.89 -8.13
N ASP A 66 -8.15 -9.81 -7.41
CA ASP A 66 -8.81 -10.71 -6.48
C ASP A 66 -8.97 -10.07 -5.10
N THR A 67 -9.99 -10.45 -4.37
CA THR A 67 -10.31 -9.98 -3.01
C THR A 67 -10.61 -11.12 -2.04
N ASN A 68 -10.45 -12.38 -2.49
CA ASN A 68 -10.59 -13.58 -1.66
C ASN A 68 -9.21 -14.10 -1.25
N VAL A 69 -9.06 -14.52 0.00
CA VAL A 69 -7.77 -14.96 0.56
C VAL A 69 -7.29 -16.32 0.09
N SER A 70 -8.08 -17.07 -0.68
CA SER A 70 -7.77 -18.45 -1.11
C SER A 70 -6.40 -18.55 -1.79
N TYR A 71 -6.12 -17.67 -2.77
CA TYR A 71 -4.80 -17.62 -3.43
C TYR A 71 -3.65 -17.42 -2.43
N LEU A 72 -3.83 -16.53 -1.45
CA LEU A 72 -2.82 -16.26 -0.44
C LEU A 72 -2.60 -17.49 0.45
N GLN A 73 -3.67 -18.16 0.87
CA GLN A 73 -3.62 -19.38 1.71
C GLN A 73 -2.94 -20.55 0.99
N GLU A 74 -3.23 -20.77 -0.30
CA GLU A 74 -2.57 -21.77 -1.15
C GLU A 74 -1.05 -21.53 -1.22
N ASN A 75 -0.62 -20.25 -1.20
CA ASN A 75 0.77 -19.86 -1.19
C ASN A 75 1.36 -19.67 0.23
N LYS A 76 0.66 -20.20 1.26
CA LYS A 76 1.07 -20.17 2.67
C LYS A 76 1.23 -18.76 3.25
N VAL A 77 0.55 -17.77 2.67
CA VAL A 77 0.46 -16.38 3.15
C VAL A 77 -0.83 -16.21 3.93
N ARG A 78 -0.74 -15.76 5.18
CA ARG A 78 -1.88 -15.70 6.12
C ARG A 78 -2.13 -14.31 6.68
N ILE A 79 -1.47 -13.29 6.13
CA ILE A 79 -1.50 -11.92 6.68
C ILE A 79 -2.87 -11.25 6.60
N TRP A 80 -3.79 -11.79 5.79
CA TRP A 80 -5.15 -11.29 5.62
C TRP A 80 -6.23 -12.17 6.26
N ASN A 81 -5.86 -13.34 6.84
CA ASN A 81 -6.84 -14.30 7.36
C ASN A 81 -7.72 -13.75 8.48
N GLU A 82 -7.19 -12.86 9.32
CA GLU A 82 -7.94 -12.30 10.46
C GLU A 82 -9.05 -11.31 10.05
N TRP A 83 -9.01 -10.83 8.78
CA TRP A 83 -9.94 -9.86 8.23
C TRP A 83 -11.00 -10.50 7.32
N ALA A 84 -10.73 -11.71 6.84
CA ALA A 84 -11.61 -12.41 5.92
C ALA A 84 -12.85 -12.94 6.64
N ASP A 85 -13.99 -12.95 5.93
CA ASP A 85 -15.20 -13.63 6.37
C ASP A 85 -15.05 -15.17 6.31
N GLU A 86 -16.13 -15.90 6.63
CA GLU A 86 -16.15 -17.37 6.67
C GLU A 86 -15.88 -18.00 5.29
N ASP A 87 -16.20 -17.28 4.21
CA ASP A 87 -15.97 -17.69 2.82
C ASP A 87 -14.62 -17.21 2.25
N GLY A 88 -13.84 -16.49 3.06
CA GLY A 88 -12.53 -15.96 2.69
C GLY A 88 -12.57 -14.64 1.95
N ASN A 89 -13.70 -13.93 1.93
CA ASN A 89 -13.83 -12.64 1.24
C ASN A 89 -13.46 -11.47 2.14
N LEU A 90 -12.95 -10.40 1.52
CA LEU A 90 -12.50 -9.18 2.18
C LEU A 90 -13.29 -7.93 1.74
N GLY A 91 -14.31 -8.12 0.89
CA GLY A 91 -15.01 -7.00 0.27
C GLY A 91 -14.16 -6.30 -0.79
N PRO A 92 -14.51 -5.06 -1.16
CA PRO A 92 -13.93 -4.35 -2.30
C PRO A 92 -12.54 -3.75 -2.00
N VAL A 93 -11.60 -4.55 -1.45
CA VAL A 93 -10.24 -4.11 -1.12
C VAL A 93 -9.36 -3.87 -2.36
N TYR A 94 -8.08 -3.63 -2.17
CA TYR A 94 -7.09 -3.22 -3.19
C TYR A 94 -7.27 -3.83 -4.59
N GLY A 95 -7.45 -5.14 -4.70
CA GLY A 95 -7.56 -5.83 -5.99
C GLY A 95 -8.74 -5.31 -6.81
N LYS A 96 -9.91 -5.18 -6.19
CA LYS A 96 -11.10 -4.61 -6.85
C LYS A 96 -10.84 -3.16 -7.24
N GLN A 97 -10.35 -2.33 -6.32
CA GLN A 97 -10.15 -0.91 -6.60
C GLN A 97 -9.13 -0.66 -7.73
N TRP A 98 -8.05 -1.41 -7.76
CA TRP A 98 -6.99 -1.22 -8.76
C TRP A 98 -7.36 -1.74 -10.15
N ARG A 99 -8.11 -2.86 -10.21
CA ARG A 99 -8.34 -3.59 -11.46
C ARG A 99 -9.80 -3.58 -11.95
N LYS A 100 -10.74 -3.30 -11.04
CA LYS A 100 -12.18 -3.43 -11.33
C LYS A 100 -12.98 -2.35 -10.60
N TRP A 101 -12.51 -1.10 -10.63
CA TRP A 101 -13.27 0.02 -10.08
C TRP A 101 -14.56 0.19 -10.84
N GLU A 102 -15.68 0.14 -10.14
CA GLU A 102 -17.01 0.35 -10.72
C GLU A 102 -17.41 1.82 -10.59
N ALA A 103 -17.77 2.44 -11.71
CA ALA A 103 -18.38 3.76 -11.76
C ALA A 103 -19.91 3.65 -11.64
N ASP A 104 -20.58 4.76 -11.32
CA ASP A 104 -22.04 4.82 -11.11
C ASP A 104 -22.87 4.35 -12.31
N ASP A 105 -22.32 4.45 -13.51
CA ASP A 105 -22.96 3.99 -14.76
C ASP A 105 -22.72 2.50 -15.06
N GLY A 106 -22.05 1.77 -14.17
CA GLY A 106 -21.67 0.37 -14.32
C GLY A 106 -20.40 0.14 -15.15
N THR A 107 -19.72 1.20 -15.58
CA THR A 107 -18.43 1.07 -16.26
C THR A 107 -17.36 0.52 -15.29
N VAL A 108 -16.65 -0.53 -15.72
CA VAL A 108 -15.53 -1.10 -14.98
C VAL A 108 -14.22 -0.48 -15.46
N ILE A 109 -13.48 0.10 -14.54
CA ILE A 109 -12.22 0.82 -14.81
C ILE A 109 -11.04 0.01 -14.25
N ASP A 110 -10.09 -0.32 -15.11
CA ASP A 110 -8.80 -0.89 -14.74
C ASP A 110 -7.77 0.23 -14.60
N GLN A 111 -7.52 0.68 -13.37
CA GLN A 111 -6.60 1.78 -13.09
C GLN A 111 -5.14 1.40 -13.39
N ILE A 112 -4.76 0.13 -13.22
CA ILE A 112 -3.39 -0.35 -13.52
C ILE A 112 -3.14 -0.32 -15.03
N GLU A 113 -4.10 -0.81 -15.84
CA GLU A 113 -3.99 -0.76 -17.30
C GLU A 113 -3.93 0.68 -17.81
N ASN A 114 -4.78 1.56 -17.28
CA ASN A 114 -4.76 3.00 -17.60
C ASN A 114 -3.42 3.65 -17.24
N ALA A 115 -2.84 3.31 -16.09
CA ALA A 115 -1.52 3.84 -15.69
C ALA A 115 -0.41 3.36 -16.65
N ILE A 116 -0.44 2.08 -17.03
CA ILE A 116 0.52 1.50 -17.99
C ILE A 116 0.38 2.18 -19.37
N ASP A 117 -0.85 2.39 -19.84
CA ASP A 117 -1.10 3.08 -21.10
C ASP A 117 -0.57 4.52 -21.08
N LEU A 118 -0.85 5.26 -20.02
CA LEU A 118 -0.34 6.63 -19.84
C LEU A 118 1.18 6.68 -19.79
N ILE A 119 1.84 5.74 -19.10
CA ILE A 119 3.30 5.66 -19.06
C ILE A 119 3.89 5.46 -20.45
N LYS A 120 3.24 4.62 -21.28
CA LYS A 120 3.70 4.29 -22.65
C LYS A 120 3.41 5.41 -23.66
N ASN A 121 2.18 5.95 -23.64
CA ASN A 121 1.64 6.76 -24.72
C ASN A 121 1.53 8.25 -24.37
N ASN A 122 1.53 8.61 -23.08
CA ASN A 122 1.49 9.99 -22.62
C ASN A 122 2.32 10.17 -21.33
N PRO A 123 3.65 9.93 -21.36
CA PRO A 123 4.51 9.93 -20.18
C PRO A 123 4.60 11.29 -19.47
N ASN A 124 4.25 12.39 -20.15
CA ASN A 124 4.21 13.73 -19.57
C ASN A 124 2.94 14.01 -18.76
N SER A 125 2.01 13.08 -18.69
CA SER A 125 0.80 13.21 -17.90
C SER A 125 1.13 13.32 -16.41
N ARG A 126 0.48 14.27 -15.73
CA ARG A 126 0.52 14.41 -14.26
C ARG A 126 -0.56 13.59 -13.56
N ARG A 127 -1.32 12.78 -14.32
CA ARG A 127 -2.49 12.04 -13.86
C ARG A 127 -2.29 10.53 -13.91
N ILE A 128 -1.04 10.07 -13.80
CA ILE A 128 -0.71 8.64 -13.75
C ILE A 128 -0.86 8.21 -12.29
N ILE A 129 -2.10 8.02 -11.86
CA ILE A 129 -2.47 7.78 -10.47
C ILE A 129 -3.31 6.49 -10.40
N VAL A 130 -3.07 5.70 -9.35
CA VAL A 130 -3.89 4.55 -8.97
C VAL A 130 -4.33 4.75 -7.53
N SER A 131 -5.65 4.74 -7.28
CA SER A 131 -6.25 4.94 -5.95
C SER A 131 -6.91 3.66 -5.46
N ALA A 132 -6.65 3.32 -4.21
CA ALA A 132 -7.43 2.30 -3.50
C ALA A 132 -8.51 2.94 -2.60
N TRP A 133 -8.44 4.26 -2.38
CA TRP A 133 -9.36 4.98 -1.52
C TRP A 133 -10.62 5.34 -2.28
N ASN A 134 -11.61 4.45 -2.24
CA ASN A 134 -12.96 4.67 -2.79
C ASN A 134 -13.92 4.96 -1.64
N VAL A 135 -14.30 6.21 -1.48
CA VAL A 135 -15.12 6.65 -0.35
C VAL A 135 -16.47 5.93 -0.28
N GLY A 136 -17.03 5.55 -1.44
CA GLY A 136 -18.29 4.82 -1.50
C GLY A 136 -18.21 3.38 -1.00
N ASP A 137 -17.03 2.77 -1.07
CA ASP A 137 -16.82 1.35 -0.75
C ASP A 137 -16.15 1.12 0.62
N LEU A 138 -15.69 2.17 1.31
CA LEU A 138 -14.87 2.03 2.53
C LEU A 138 -15.54 1.19 3.61
N ASP A 139 -16.84 1.35 3.81
CA ASP A 139 -17.60 0.65 4.84
C ASP A 139 -17.84 -0.84 4.52
N GLU A 140 -17.67 -1.23 3.26
CA GLU A 140 -17.77 -2.61 2.79
C GLU A 140 -16.43 -3.35 2.78
N MET A 141 -15.32 -2.63 3.01
CA MET A 141 -13.98 -3.21 3.09
C MET A 141 -13.75 -3.83 4.46
N ALA A 142 -13.28 -5.07 4.52
CA ALA A 142 -12.87 -5.71 5.77
C ALA A 142 -11.74 -4.94 6.46
N LEU A 143 -10.89 -4.26 5.67
CA LEU A 143 -9.84 -3.35 6.14
C LEU A 143 -9.68 -2.21 5.16
N MET A 144 -9.81 -0.97 5.64
CA MET A 144 -9.56 0.23 4.84
C MET A 144 -8.11 0.27 4.33
N PRO A 145 -7.87 0.76 3.08
CA PRO A 145 -6.57 0.68 2.45
C PRO A 145 -5.55 1.62 3.10
N CYS A 146 -4.49 1.07 3.69
CA CYS A 146 -3.36 1.85 4.24
C CYS A 146 -2.57 2.56 3.14
N HIS A 147 -2.34 1.88 2.01
CA HIS A 147 -1.75 2.46 0.81
C HIS A 147 -2.85 3.13 -0.01
N ALA A 148 -3.22 4.37 0.36
CA ALA A 148 -4.40 5.03 -0.16
C ALA A 148 -4.32 5.27 -1.67
N PHE A 149 -3.17 5.70 -2.19
CA PHE A 149 -2.90 5.81 -3.61
C PHE A 149 -1.41 5.80 -3.91
N PHE A 150 -1.06 5.64 -5.18
CA PHE A 150 0.29 5.89 -5.69
C PHE A 150 0.24 6.62 -7.04
N GLN A 151 1.30 7.38 -7.30
CA GLN A 151 1.47 8.16 -8.52
C GLN A 151 2.78 7.78 -9.20
N PHE A 152 2.74 7.66 -10.53
CA PHE A 152 3.94 7.55 -11.34
C PHE A 152 4.34 8.87 -11.97
N TYR A 153 5.63 9.03 -12.19
CA TYR A 153 6.23 10.16 -12.88
C TYR A 153 7.34 9.66 -13.80
N VAL A 154 7.30 10.10 -15.05
CA VAL A 154 8.31 9.76 -16.06
C VAL A 154 9.12 10.99 -16.37
N ASN A 155 10.44 10.89 -16.31
CA ASN A 155 11.37 11.94 -16.72
C ASN A 155 12.67 11.32 -17.25
N ASP A 156 13.15 11.78 -18.41
CA ASP A 156 14.37 11.32 -19.06
C ASP A 156 14.47 9.79 -19.14
N GLY A 157 13.39 9.12 -19.53
CA GLY A 157 13.32 7.67 -19.64
C GLY A 157 13.34 6.90 -18.30
N LYS A 158 13.28 7.60 -17.18
CA LYS A 158 13.23 7.02 -15.84
C LYS A 158 11.82 7.09 -15.28
N LEU A 159 11.39 6.01 -14.64
CA LEU A 159 10.11 5.91 -13.96
C LEU A 159 10.30 6.07 -12.45
N SER A 160 9.54 6.97 -11.84
CA SER A 160 9.45 7.12 -10.40
C SER A 160 8.05 6.74 -9.92
N CYS A 161 7.96 6.22 -8.70
CA CYS A 161 6.69 5.91 -8.05
C CYS A 161 6.66 6.55 -6.65
N GLN A 162 5.58 7.26 -6.35
CA GLN A 162 5.33 7.83 -5.01
C GLN A 162 4.05 7.23 -4.43
N PRO A 163 4.13 6.25 -3.54
CA PRO A 163 2.99 5.80 -2.76
C PRO A 163 2.70 6.78 -1.61
N VAL A 164 1.42 6.92 -1.27
CA VAL A 164 0.96 7.61 -0.07
C VAL A 164 0.31 6.59 0.86
N SER A 165 0.87 6.48 2.04
CA SER A 165 0.38 5.58 3.09
C SER A 165 0.28 6.35 4.41
N TYR A 166 -0.79 6.08 5.17
CA TYR A 166 -0.96 6.62 6.52
C TYR A 166 -0.60 5.62 7.63
N THR A 167 -0.01 4.48 7.26
CA THR A 167 0.44 3.47 8.24
C THR A 167 1.45 4.07 9.21
N HIS A 168 1.15 4.03 10.50
CA HIS A 168 2.05 4.47 11.55
C HIS A 168 3.15 3.44 11.78
N LEU A 169 4.40 3.91 11.89
CA LEU A 169 5.46 3.12 12.51
C LEU A 169 5.19 3.08 14.01
N THR A 170 4.67 1.98 14.48
CA THR A 170 4.57 1.72 15.92
C THR A 170 5.94 1.28 16.42
N LEU A 171 6.56 2.10 17.25
CA LEU A 171 7.61 1.60 18.13
C LEU A 171 6.92 0.95 19.32
N PRO A 172 7.22 -0.32 19.67
CA PRO A 172 6.70 -0.91 20.88
C PRO A 172 7.17 -0.06 22.07
N THR A 173 6.21 0.49 22.81
CA THR A 173 6.49 1.33 23.99
C THR A 173 6.86 0.49 25.21
N LYS A 174 6.95 -0.83 25.06
CA LYS A 174 7.48 -1.76 26.08
C LYS A 174 8.70 -2.47 25.53
N ALA A 175 9.86 -2.08 26.03
CA ALA A 175 11.06 -2.89 26.01
C ALA A 175 10.92 -4.02 27.05
#